data_d7cf8b50b8f74dff1a0be5faeec21ec4
#
_entry.id   d7cf8b50b8f74dff1a0be5faeec21ec4
#
_cell.length_a   1.000
_cell.length_b   1.000
_cell.length_c   1.000
_cell.angle_alpha   90.00
_cell.angle_beta   90.00
_cell.angle_gamma   90.00
#
_symmetry.space_group_name_H-M   'P 1'
#
loop_
_entity.id
_entity.type
_entity.pdbx_description
1 polymer ?
#
loop_
_entity_poly.entity_id
_entity_poly.type
_entity_poly.pdbx_seq_one_letter_code
_entity_poly.pdbx_strand_id
1 'polypeptide(L)'
;VSLYSGAGGLDLGFAAAGFELLYANDIDAWAVETYNHNIGRHAICGDVLKLPLPDESPDVLIGGPPCQGFSVIGRMRDDDPRSQHVFHFLNAVEQLEPRTFVMENVKALGASARWAQLRQTLVARAEELGYCTRLVILNATDYGVPQARERMFLLGSRDGEAPQRPAPTVDHPVTVREALASLPRYGTAGNSTGTSARVVPAPYPIMRPTAHVGSLLFNGSGRPLHLDCPAKTLPASMGGNATPIIDQEELDHGAEPWVVEYHRHLTSGGKPYKKAPARLRRLTVEECAVLQSFPADFRFAGPRGAQYRQVGNAVPPRMSAAVAKSVLAALGARQLAVAA
;
A
#
# COMPACT_ATOMS: atom_id res chain seq x y z
N VAL A 1 -2.55 -13.58 -13.57
CA VAL A 1 -3.65 -13.83 -12.59
C VAL A 1 -3.35 -13.08 -11.31
N SER A 2 -4.37 -12.43 -10.71
CA SER A 2 -4.24 -11.65 -9.48
C SER A 2 -5.28 -12.10 -8.44
N LEU A 3 -4.83 -12.48 -7.26
CA LEU A 3 -5.70 -12.82 -6.12
C LEU A 3 -5.56 -11.76 -5.02
N TYR A 4 -6.67 -11.47 -4.33
CA TYR A 4 -6.71 -10.38 -3.34
C TYR A 4 -6.31 -9.04 -3.96
N SER A 5 -6.78 -8.78 -5.18
CA SER A 5 -6.32 -7.66 -6.02
C SER A 5 -6.61 -6.28 -5.45
N GLY A 6 -7.61 -6.18 -4.54
CA GLY A 6 -8.08 -4.89 -4.04
C GLY A 6 -8.50 -3.96 -5.18
N ALA A 7 -8.12 -2.70 -5.09
CA ALA A 7 -8.33 -1.72 -6.15
C ALA A 7 -7.33 -1.81 -7.32
N GLY A 8 -6.48 -2.86 -7.36
CA GLY A 8 -5.55 -3.11 -8.45
C GLY A 8 -4.22 -2.36 -8.39
N GLY A 9 -3.79 -1.91 -7.20
CA GLY A 9 -2.51 -1.20 -7.09
C GLY A 9 -1.30 -2.04 -7.48
N LEU A 10 -1.30 -3.34 -7.15
CA LEU A 10 -0.27 -4.30 -7.58
C LEU A 10 -0.37 -4.53 -9.10
N ASP A 11 -1.57 -4.73 -9.61
CA ASP A 11 -1.90 -5.03 -10.99
C ASP A 11 -1.51 -3.89 -11.95
N LEU A 12 -1.74 -2.64 -11.57
CA LEU A 12 -1.31 -1.46 -12.34
C LEU A 12 0.18 -1.46 -12.64
N GLY A 13 1.01 -1.87 -11.67
CA GLY A 13 2.45 -1.96 -11.89
C GLY A 13 2.82 -3.08 -12.85
N PHE A 14 2.14 -4.22 -12.80
CA PHE A 14 2.34 -5.32 -13.75
C PHE A 14 1.86 -4.93 -15.16
N ALA A 15 0.68 -4.31 -15.30
CA ALA A 15 0.22 -3.78 -16.57
C ALA A 15 1.19 -2.76 -17.17
N ALA A 16 1.73 -1.84 -16.36
CA ALA A 16 2.72 -0.86 -16.80
C ALA A 16 4.06 -1.48 -17.24
N ALA A 17 4.37 -2.69 -16.75
CA ALA A 17 5.55 -3.46 -17.20
C ALA A 17 5.29 -4.32 -18.44
N GLY A 18 4.05 -4.32 -18.98
CA GLY A 18 3.68 -5.02 -20.21
C GLY A 18 3.03 -6.40 -19.99
N PHE A 19 2.66 -6.75 -18.76
CA PHE A 19 1.88 -7.97 -18.50
C PHE A 19 0.41 -7.79 -18.87
N GLU A 20 -0.16 -8.80 -19.48
CA GLU A 20 -1.60 -8.91 -19.69
C GLU A 20 -2.28 -9.44 -18.42
N LEU A 21 -3.36 -8.78 -18.01
CA LEU A 21 -4.13 -9.14 -16.82
C LEU A 21 -5.34 -9.96 -17.24
N LEU A 22 -5.32 -11.26 -16.98
CA LEU A 22 -6.36 -12.20 -17.45
C LEU A 22 -7.51 -12.37 -16.44
N TYR A 23 -7.18 -12.34 -15.15
CA TYR A 23 -8.11 -12.59 -14.06
C TYR A 23 -7.68 -11.85 -12.82
N ALA A 24 -8.63 -11.27 -12.10
CA ALA A 24 -8.43 -10.69 -10.79
C ALA A 24 -9.59 -11.06 -9.85
N ASN A 25 -9.33 -11.11 -8.54
CA ASN A 25 -10.35 -11.40 -7.53
C ASN A 25 -10.14 -10.59 -6.27
N ASP A 26 -11.22 -10.07 -5.72
CA ASP A 26 -11.27 -9.54 -4.36
C ASP A 26 -12.67 -9.75 -3.75
N ILE A 27 -12.74 -9.80 -2.42
CA ILE A 27 -14.00 -9.94 -1.69
C ILE A 27 -14.75 -8.60 -1.53
N ASP A 28 -14.04 -7.46 -1.62
CA ASP A 28 -14.64 -6.12 -1.50
C ASP A 28 -15.23 -5.67 -2.83
N ALA A 29 -16.57 -5.66 -2.91
CA ALA A 29 -17.29 -5.27 -4.12
C ALA A 29 -16.91 -3.88 -4.64
N TRP A 30 -16.64 -2.91 -3.76
CA TRP A 30 -16.21 -1.58 -4.16
C TRP A 30 -14.78 -1.56 -4.73
N ALA A 31 -13.91 -2.43 -4.23
CA ALA A 31 -12.57 -2.59 -4.78
C ALA A 31 -12.63 -3.20 -6.18
N VAL A 32 -13.46 -4.22 -6.38
CA VAL A 32 -13.70 -4.84 -7.70
C VAL A 32 -14.31 -3.85 -8.69
N GLU A 33 -15.28 -3.03 -8.26
CA GLU A 33 -15.84 -1.97 -9.10
C GLU A 33 -14.77 -0.94 -9.49
N THR A 34 -13.94 -0.51 -8.55
CA THR A 34 -12.79 0.35 -8.80
C THR A 34 -11.82 -0.26 -9.81
N TYR A 35 -11.47 -1.53 -9.62
CA TYR A 35 -10.59 -2.26 -10.52
C TYR A 35 -11.16 -2.29 -11.94
N ASN A 36 -12.41 -2.74 -12.09
CA ASN A 36 -13.07 -2.90 -13.37
C ASN A 36 -13.31 -1.57 -14.11
N HIS A 37 -13.39 -0.46 -13.38
CA HIS A 37 -13.50 0.88 -13.96
C HIS A 37 -12.18 1.39 -14.54
N ASN A 38 -11.05 1.11 -13.87
CA ASN A 38 -9.77 1.74 -14.18
C ASN A 38 -8.78 0.82 -14.94
N ILE A 39 -8.89 -0.49 -14.78
CA ILE A 39 -7.89 -1.45 -15.28
C ILE A 39 -8.47 -2.34 -16.36
N GLY A 40 -9.59 -3.02 -16.10
CA GLY A 40 -10.22 -3.92 -17.07
C GLY A 40 -11.32 -4.75 -16.41
N ARG A 41 -12.32 -5.17 -17.20
CA ARG A 41 -13.52 -5.87 -16.71
C ARG A 41 -13.31 -7.37 -16.49
N HIS A 42 -12.22 -7.75 -15.83
CA HIS A 42 -11.87 -9.13 -15.54
C HIS A 42 -11.72 -9.41 -14.03
N ALA A 43 -11.98 -8.42 -13.17
CA ALA A 43 -12.03 -8.66 -11.74
C ALA A 43 -13.40 -9.19 -11.31
N ILE A 44 -13.39 -10.27 -10.50
CA ILE A 44 -14.55 -10.97 -9.98
C ILE A 44 -14.66 -10.73 -8.47
N CYS A 45 -15.86 -10.32 -8.03
CA CYS A 45 -16.16 -10.15 -6.62
C CYS A 45 -16.53 -11.47 -5.97
N GLY A 46 -15.81 -11.87 -4.93
CA GLY A 46 -16.17 -13.04 -4.15
C GLY A 46 -15.03 -13.55 -3.27
N ASP A 47 -15.39 -14.49 -2.41
CA ASP A 47 -14.45 -15.16 -1.53
C ASP A 47 -13.55 -16.09 -2.35
N VAL A 48 -12.26 -15.81 -2.38
CA VAL A 48 -11.25 -16.60 -3.12
C VAL A 48 -11.24 -18.09 -2.74
N LEU A 49 -11.69 -18.43 -1.53
CA LEU A 49 -11.79 -19.82 -1.06
C LEU A 49 -12.96 -20.60 -1.68
N LYS A 50 -13.89 -19.90 -2.34
CA LYS A 50 -15.13 -20.45 -2.91
C LYS A 50 -15.23 -20.28 -4.41
N LEU A 51 -14.45 -19.37 -4.97
CA LEU A 51 -14.44 -19.13 -6.41
C LEU A 51 -13.49 -20.12 -7.10
N PRO A 52 -13.87 -20.62 -8.28
CA PRO A 52 -12.94 -21.39 -9.09
C PRO A 52 -11.78 -20.50 -9.53
N LEU A 53 -10.59 -21.08 -9.55
CA LEU A 53 -9.45 -20.47 -10.22
C LEU A 53 -9.63 -20.59 -11.74
N PRO A 54 -9.00 -19.71 -12.55
CA PRO A 54 -9.04 -19.86 -14.01
C PRO A 54 -8.43 -21.20 -14.45
N ASP A 55 -8.96 -21.77 -15.52
CA ASP A 55 -8.51 -23.07 -16.05
C ASP A 55 -7.11 -22.99 -16.68
N GLU A 56 -6.74 -21.83 -17.18
CA GLU A 56 -5.45 -21.60 -17.84
C GLU A 56 -4.34 -21.28 -16.83
N SER A 57 -3.18 -21.96 -16.99
CA SER A 57 -1.99 -21.68 -16.21
C SER A 57 -1.37 -20.33 -16.65
N PRO A 58 -1.29 -19.33 -15.76
CA PRO A 58 -0.70 -18.03 -16.10
C PRO A 58 0.83 -18.10 -16.05
N ASP A 59 1.52 -17.22 -16.79
CA ASP A 59 2.96 -17.04 -16.57
C ASP A 59 3.25 -16.52 -15.15
N VAL A 60 2.37 -15.66 -14.63
CA VAL A 60 2.57 -15.05 -13.31
C VAL A 60 1.30 -15.04 -12.47
N LEU A 61 1.42 -15.49 -11.23
CA LEU A 61 0.41 -15.33 -10.18
C LEU A 61 0.87 -14.26 -9.20
N ILE A 62 0.07 -13.21 -9.01
CA ILE A 62 0.34 -12.16 -8.05
C ILE A 62 -0.76 -12.09 -6.99
N GLY A 63 -0.45 -11.58 -5.78
CA GLY A 63 -1.48 -11.33 -4.79
C GLY A 63 -0.96 -10.79 -3.47
N GLY A 64 -1.88 -10.12 -2.75
CA GLY A 64 -1.65 -9.60 -1.41
C GLY A 64 -2.62 -10.22 -0.39
N PRO A 65 -2.43 -11.48 0.04
CA PRO A 65 -3.33 -12.12 0.99
C PRO A 65 -3.40 -11.34 2.30
N PRO A 66 -4.59 -11.21 2.94
CA PRO A 66 -4.76 -10.39 4.14
C PRO A 66 -3.90 -10.87 5.30
N CYS A 67 -3.31 -9.89 6.00
CA CYS A 67 -2.43 -10.11 7.15
C CYS A 67 -3.11 -9.87 8.50
N GLN A 68 -4.44 -9.86 8.57
CA GLN A 68 -5.16 -9.43 9.78
C GLN A 68 -4.86 -10.28 11.03
N GLY A 69 -4.36 -11.50 10.88
CA GLY A 69 -3.76 -12.30 11.95
C GLY A 69 -2.34 -11.86 12.34
N PHE A 70 -1.64 -11.09 11.49
CA PHE A 70 -0.23 -10.70 11.64
C PHE A 70 -0.01 -9.26 12.06
N SER A 71 -1.07 -8.47 12.30
CA SER A 71 -0.92 -7.08 12.69
C SER A 71 -0.45 -6.95 14.14
N VAL A 72 0.38 -5.92 14.40
CA VAL A 72 0.95 -5.59 15.73
C VAL A 72 -0.12 -5.36 16.80
N ILE A 73 -1.39 -5.16 16.42
CA ILE A 73 -2.54 -4.87 17.29
C ILE A 73 -3.40 -6.13 17.56
N GLY A 74 -3.23 -7.23 16.80
CA GLY A 74 -4.01 -8.47 16.94
C GLY A 74 -3.42 -9.48 17.94
N ARG A 75 -4.26 -10.06 18.80
CA ARG A 75 -3.90 -11.26 19.57
C ARG A 75 -3.90 -12.43 18.58
N MET A 76 -2.71 -12.99 18.32
CA MET A 76 -2.58 -14.13 17.43
C MET A 76 -2.88 -15.44 18.13
N ARG A 77 -3.58 -16.27 17.38
CA ARG A 77 -3.68 -17.71 17.57
C ARG A 77 -3.19 -18.39 16.30
N ASP A 78 -2.48 -19.47 16.43
CA ASP A 78 -1.99 -20.27 15.29
C ASP A 78 -3.16 -20.88 14.49
N ASP A 79 -4.37 -20.89 15.09
CA ASP A 79 -5.64 -21.35 14.53
C ASP A 79 -6.52 -20.21 13.98
N ASP A 80 -6.01 -18.97 13.83
CA ASP A 80 -6.79 -17.86 13.24
C ASP A 80 -7.06 -18.13 11.75
N PRO A 81 -8.34 -18.28 11.33
CA PRO A 81 -8.68 -18.52 9.93
C PRO A 81 -8.06 -17.51 8.95
N ARG A 82 -7.73 -16.32 9.42
CA ARG A 82 -7.14 -15.24 8.62
C ARG A 82 -5.65 -15.47 8.30
N SER A 83 -4.93 -16.29 9.08
CA SER A 83 -3.57 -16.71 8.76
C SER A 83 -3.55 -17.76 7.63
N GLN A 84 -4.68 -18.39 7.34
CA GLN A 84 -4.79 -19.40 6.28
C GLN A 84 -4.67 -18.80 4.88
N HIS A 85 -4.98 -17.51 4.68
CA HIS A 85 -4.97 -16.89 3.33
C HIS A 85 -3.59 -16.88 2.66
N VAL A 86 -2.49 -16.82 3.43
CA VAL A 86 -1.14 -16.93 2.84
C VAL A 86 -0.88 -18.36 2.31
N PHE A 87 -1.43 -19.38 2.98
CA PHE A 87 -1.37 -20.76 2.49
C PHE A 87 -2.32 -21.00 1.32
N HIS A 88 -3.50 -20.37 1.31
CA HIS A 88 -4.42 -20.42 0.16
C HIS A 88 -3.79 -19.83 -1.10
N PHE A 89 -2.99 -18.76 -0.95
CA PHE A 89 -2.22 -18.24 -2.07
C PHE A 89 -1.23 -19.30 -2.60
N LEU A 90 -0.51 -20.03 -1.74
CA LEU A 90 0.39 -21.11 -2.16
C LEU A 90 -0.37 -22.32 -2.73
N ASN A 91 -1.58 -22.62 -2.25
CA ASN A 91 -2.42 -23.64 -2.86
C ASN A 91 -2.86 -23.23 -4.28
N ALA A 92 -3.12 -21.94 -4.51
CA ALA A 92 -3.36 -21.44 -5.86
C ALA A 92 -2.10 -21.51 -6.75
N VAL A 93 -0.89 -21.27 -6.18
CA VAL A 93 0.38 -21.52 -6.87
C VAL A 93 0.50 -23.00 -7.28
N GLU A 94 0.14 -23.93 -6.38
CA GLU A 94 0.14 -25.38 -6.67
C GLU A 94 -0.84 -25.76 -7.78
N GLN A 95 -2.05 -25.20 -7.78
CA GLN A 95 -3.09 -25.53 -8.74
C GLN A 95 -2.86 -24.91 -10.12
N LEU A 96 -2.43 -23.64 -10.17
CA LEU A 96 -2.23 -22.91 -11.41
C LEU A 96 -0.85 -23.12 -12.02
N GLU A 97 0.10 -23.62 -11.23
CA GLU A 97 1.48 -23.87 -11.65
C GLU A 97 2.12 -22.71 -12.46
N PRO A 98 2.04 -21.45 -12.01
CA PRO A 98 2.62 -20.31 -12.73
C PRO A 98 4.13 -20.47 -12.87
N ARG A 99 4.72 -19.89 -13.91
CA ARG A 99 6.19 -19.83 -14.04
C ARG A 99 6.82 -19.03 -12.91
N THR A 100 6.14 -17.97 -12.47
CA THR A 100 6.60 -17.10 -11.38
C THR A 100 5.41 -16.69 -10.51
N PHE A 101 5.62 -16.55 -9.21
CA PHE A 101 4.63 -15.93 -8.33
C PHE A 101 5.20 -14.77 -7.54
N VAL A 102 4.32 -13.85 -7.16
CA VAL A 102 4.62 -12.70 -6.29
C VAL A 102 3.57 -12.60 -5.20
N MET A 103 3.97 -12.89 -3.96
CA MET A 103 3.11 -12.70 -2.79
C MET A 103 3.57 -11.46 -2.02
N GLU A 104 2.72 -10.44 -1.95
CA GLU A 104 2.95 -9.25 -1.12
C GLU A 104 2.38 -9.42 0.27
N ASN A 105 3.04 -8.81 1.27
CA ASN A 105 2.49 -8.70 2.61
C ASN A 105 3.14 -7.54 3.40
N VAL A 106 2.69 -7.33 4.65
CA VAL A 106 3.28 -6.31 5.52
C VAL A 106 4.72 -6.66 5.92
N LYS A 107 5.55 -5.61 6.13
CA LYS A 107 6.93 -5.77 6.63
C LYS A 107 7.03 -6.69 7.85
N ALA A 108 6.05 -6.64 8.76
CA ALA A 108 6.09 -7.43 9.98
C ALA A 108 6.20 -8.93 9.71
N LEU A 109 5.49 -9.46 8.71
CA LEU A 109 5.62 -10.86 8.30
C LEU A 109 7.04 -11.15 7.79
N GLY A 110 7.66 -10.25 7.07
CA GLY A 110 9.00 -10.42 6.49
C GLY A 110 10.15 -10.27 7.49
N ALA A 111 10.01 -9.47 8.56
CA ALA A 111 11.13 -9.05 9.40
C ALA A 111 11.00 -9.41 10.88
N SER A 112 9.77 -9.54 11.42
CA SER A 112 9.60 -9.78 12.86
C SER A 112 10.02 -11.19 13.25
N ALA A 113 10.77 -11.34 14.36
CA ALA A 113 11.14 -12.63 14.92
C ALA A 113 9.91 -13.48 15.29
N ARG A 114 8.82 -12.85 15.68
CA ARG A 114 7.54 -13.50 15.97
C ARG A 114 7.01 -14.34 14.80
N TRP A 115 7.34 -13.98 13.56
CA TRP A 115 6.86 -14.63 12.35
C TRP A 115 7.92 -15.49 11.66
N ALA A 116 9.05 -15.71 12.30
CA ALA A 116 10.15 -16.47 11.70
C ALA A 116 9.71 -17.88 11.26
N GLN A 117 9.00 -18.59 12.12
CA GLN A 117 8.48 -19.94 11.84
C GLN A 117 7.57 -19.94 10.62
N LEU A 118 6.58 -19.03 10.58
CA LEU A 118 5.64 -18.93 9.45
C LEU A 118 6.36 -18.62 8.14
N ARG A 119 7.32 -17.69 8.16
CA ARG A 119 8.14 -17.40 6.97
C ARG A 119 8.89 -18.63 6.46
N GLN A 120 9.51 -19.39 7.38
CA GLN A 120 10.19 -20.63 7.04
C GLN A 120 9.23 -21.64 6.41
N THR A 121 8.03 -21.80 6.99
CA THR A 121 7.01 -22.69 6.43
C THR A 121 6.56 -22.27 5.04
N LEU A 122 6.34 -20.95 4.80
CA LEU A 122 5.95 -20.44 3.48
C LEU A 122 7.04 -20.65 2.43
N VAL A 123 8.30 -20.41 2.79
CA VAL A 123 9.46 -20.64 1.91
C VAL A 123 9.58 -22.13 1.61
N ALA A 124 9.59 -22.98 2.63
CA ALA A 124 9.71 -24.44 2.47
C ALA A 124 8.58 -24.99 1.58
N ARG A 125 7.32 -24.55 1.80
CA ARG A 125 6.19 -24.97 0.97
C ARG A 125 6.37 -24.58 -0.50
N ALA A 126 6.85 -23.37 -0.77
CA ALA A 126 7.11 -22.94 -2.14
C ALA A 126 8.26 -23.75 -2.78
N GLU A 127 9.31 -24.08 -2.02
CA GLU A 127 10.42 -24.92 -2.46
C GLU A 127 9.98 -26.36 -2.74
N GLU A 128 9.09 -26.94 -1.91
CA GLU A 128 8.44 -28.25 -2.15
C GLU A 128 7.65 -28.28 -3.45
N LEU A 129 7.05 -27.14 -3.84
CA LEU A 129 6.35 -26.97 -5.12
C LEU A 129 7.29 -26.74 -6.32
N GLY A 130 8.62 -26.78 -6.08
CA GLY A 130 9.64 -26.66 -7.12
C GLY A 130 10.03 -25.22 -7.47
N TYR A 131 9.72 -24.23 -6.60
CA TYR A 131 10.09 -22.83 -6.83
C TYR A 131 11.39 -22.46 -6.09
N CYS A 132 12.33 -21.85 -6.80
CA CYS A 132 13.38 -21.08 -6.17
C CYS A 132 12.77 -19.78 -5.63
N THR A 133 13.03 -19.45 -4.36
CA THR A 133 12.37 -18.32 -3.70
C THR A 133 13.34 -17.21 -3.29
N ARG A 134 12.84 -16.00 -3.23
CA ARG A 134 13.52 -14.82 -2.68
C ARG A 134 12.54 -13.97 -1.88
N LEU A 135 12.83 -13.77 -0.61
CA LEU A 135 12.09 -12.84 0.23
C LEU A 135 12.82 -11.49 0.29
N VAL A 136 12.12 -10.42 -0.07
CA VAL A 136 12.65 -9.05 -0.02
C VAL A 136 11.72 -8.13 0.75
N ILE A 137 12.29 -7.13 1.43
CA ILE A 137 11.54 -6.02 2.01
C ILE A 137 11.93 -4.78 1.23
N LEU A 138 10.93 -4.12 0.65
CA LEU A 138 11.09 -2.93 -0.17
C LEU A 138 10.46 -1.72 0.51
N ASN A 139 11.11 -0.56 0.39
CA ASN A 139 10.51 0.71 0.78
C ASN A 139 10.01 1.44 -0.48
N ALA A 140 8.76 1.86 -0.47
CA ALA A 140 8.14 2.53 -1.59
C ALA A 140 8.85 3.83 -2.01
N THR A 141 9.53 4.52 -1.08
CA THR A 141 10.34 5.71 -1.38
C THR A 141 11.44 5.45 -2.40
N ASP A 142 12.03 4.25 -2.41
CA ASP A 142 13.09 3.87 -3.33
C ASP A 142 12.61 3.80 -4.80
N TYR A 143 11.29 3.81 -4.99
CA TYR A 143 10.61 3.69 -6.29
C TYR A 143 9.80 4.93 -6.68
N GLY A 144 10.13 6.08 -6.09
CA GLY A 144 9.48 7.36 -6.40
C GLY A 144 8.05 7.49 -5.88
N VAL A 145 7.67 6.67 -4.89
CA VAL A 145 6.41 6.83 -4.17
C VAL A 145 6.61 7.87 -3.06
N PRO A 146 5.79 8.93 -2.98
CA PRO A 146 5.92 9.97 -1.95
C PRO A 146 5.43 9.51 -0.57
N GLN A 147 5.73 8.26 -0.23
CA GLN A 147 5.32 7.63 1.04
C GLN A 147 6.35 6.59 1.50
N ALA A 148 6.81 6.71 2.75
CA ALA A 148 7.61 5.70 3.43
C ALA A 148 6.70 4.52 3.82
N ARG A 149 6.60 3.54 2.92
CA ARG A 149 5.78 2.33 3.07
C ARG A 149 6.62 1.10 2.77
N GLU A 150 6.87 0.30 3.78
CA GLU A 150 7.65 -0.92 3.63
C GLU A 150 6.73 -2.13 3.48
N ARG A 151 7.04 -2.98 2.49
CA ARG A 151 6.31 -4.21 2.19
C ARG A 151 7.27 -5.38 1.97
N MET A 152 6.84 -6.54 2.40
CA MET A 152 7.48 -7.81 2.09
C MET A 152 6.97 -8.31 0.73
N PHE A 153 7.87 -8.86 -0.07
CA PHE A 153 7.53 -9.66 -1.23
C PHE A 153 8.23 -11.00 -1.14
N LEU A 154 7.47 -12.08 -1.28
CA LEU A 154 8.00 -13.42 -1.55
C LEU A 154 7.86 -13.66 -3.04
N LEU A 155 8.99 -13.75 -3.72
CA LEU A 155 9.13 -13.98 -5.15
C LEU A 155 9.53 -15.44 -5.37
N GLY A 156 8.81 -16.15 -6.25
CA GLY A 156 9.14 -17.53 -6.59
C GLY A 156 9.25 -17.72 -8.09
N SER A 157 10.18 -18.55 -8.55
CA SER A 157 10.33 -18.95 -9.94
C SER A 157 10.61 -20.45 -10.03
N ARG A 158 9.90 -21.13 -10.93
CA ARG A 158 10.19 -22.54 -11.29
C ARG A 158 11.10 -22.66 -12.52
N ASP A 159 11.45 -21.55 -13.12
CA ASP A 159 12.30 -21.44 -14.31
C ASP A 159 13.79 -21.25 -14.00
N GLY A 160 14.21 -21.47 -12.76
CA GLY A 160 15.57 -21.26 -12.30
C GLY A 160 15.63 -20.31 -11.12
N GLU A 161 16.52 -19.29 -11.13
CA GLU A 161 16.64 -18.34 -10.03
C GLU A 161 15.39 -17.51 -9.82
N ALA A 162 15.05 -17.23 -8.55
CA ALA A 162 13.99 -16.29 -8.19
C ALA A 162 14.30 -14.88 -8.73
N PRO A 163 13.26 -14.10 -9.08
CA PRO A 163 13.45 -12.71 -9.52
C PRO A 163 14.35 -11.93 -8.55
N GLN A 164 15.23 -11.11 -9.10
CA GLN A 164 16.17 -10.33 -8.28
C GLN A 164 15.46 -9.24 -7.50
N ARG A 165 16.07 -8.77 -6.40
CA ARG A 165 15.58 -7.58 -5.71
C ARG A 165 15.54 -6.40 -6.69
N PRO A 166 14.38 -5.71 -6.87
CA PRO A 166 14.33 -4.52 -7.73
C PRO A 166 15.31 -3.45 -7.25
N ALA A 167 16.07 -2.89 -8.18
CA ALA A 167 16.92 -1.74 -7.90
C ALA A 167 16.05 -0.48 -7.65
N PRO A 168 16.49 0.46 -6.81
CA PRO A 168 15.87 1.78 -6.69
C PRO A 168 15.71 2.45 -8.06
N THR A 169 14.62 3.18 -8.26
CA THR A 169 14.32 3.87 -9.53
C THR A 169 14.47 5.38 -9.45
N VAL A 170 14.79 5.89 -8.26
CA VAL A 170 15.02 7.32 -8.00
C VAL A 170 16.22 7.49 -7.07
N ASP A 171 16.94 8.59 -7.25
CA ASP A 171 18.09 8.94 -6.40
C ASP A 171 17.66 9.66 -5.12
N HIS A 172 16.51 10.35 -5.17
CA HIS A 172 15.97 11.11 -4.05
C HIS A 172 14.48 10.81 -3.82
N PRO A 173 14.04 10.70 -2.57
CA PRO A 173 12.64 10.51 -2.25
C PRO A 173 11.77 11.67 -2.74
N VAL A 174 10.62 11.37 -3.32
CA VAL A 174 9.60 12.36 -3.68
C VAL A 174 8.88 12.84 -2.42
N THR A 175 8.73 14.15 -2.28
CA THR A 175 8.09 14.78 -1.12
C THR A 175 6.57 14.84 -1.26
N VAL A 176 5.87 15.07 -0.14
CA VAL A 176 4.43 15.33 -0.14
C VAL A 176 4.10 16.55 -1.00
N ARG A 177 4.86 17.63 -0.87
CA ARG A 177 4.67 18.87 -1.63
C ARG A 177 4.73 18.65 -3.13
N GLU A 178 5.77 17.98 -3.60
CA GLU A 178 5.95 17.65 -5.02
C GLU A 178 4.79 16.80 -5.56
N ALA A 179 4.36 15.80 -4.78
CA ALA A 179 3.27 14.92 -5.19
C ALA A 179 1.94 15.68 -5.30
N LEU A 180 1.61 16.50 -4.30
CA LEU A 180 0.34 17.24 -4.28
C LEU A 180 0.28 18.37 -5.30
N ALA A 181 1.42 18.87 -5.79
CA ALA A 181 1.46 19.88 -6.86
C ALA A 181 0.85 19.38 -8.18
N SER A 182 0.71 18.07 -8.36
CA SER A 182 0.08 17.48 -9.55
C SER A 182 -1.45 17.50 -9.52
N LEU A 183 -2.05 17.80 -8.35
CA LEU A 183 -3.50 17.83 -8.17
C LEU A 183 -4.09 19.22 -8.36
N PRO A 184 -5.38 19.30 -8.77
CA PRO A 184 -6.13 20.53 -8.69
C PRO A 184 -6.20 21.06 -7.26
N ARG A 185 -6.51 22.36 -7.11
CA ARG A 185 -6.66 22.99 -5.80
C ARG A 185 -7.70 22.25 -4.95
N TYR A 186 -7.40 22.10 -3.65
CA TYR A 186 -8.33 21.53 -2.67
C TYR A 186 -9.73 22.14 -2.76
N GLY A 187 -10.74 21.30 -2.73
CA GLY A 187 -12.16 21.68 -2.82
C GLY A 187 -12.69 21.92 -4.24
N THR A 188 -11.84 21.76 -5.26
CA THR A 188 -12.26 21.82 -6.68
C THR A 188 -12.41 20.43 -7.28
N ALA A 189 -13.00 20.36 -8.49
CA ALA A 189 -13.15 19.09 -9.20
C ALA A 189 -11.79 18.36 -9.34
N GLY A 190 -11.76 17.07 -9.02
CA GLY A 190 -10.53 16.26 -9.01
C GLY A 190 -9.71 16.34 -7.72
N ASN A 191 -10.12 17.15 -6.71
CA ASN A 191 -9.55 17.17 -5.37
C ASN A 191 -10.56 17.64 -4.31
N SER A 192 -11.69 16.96 -4.20
CA SER A 192 -12.80 17.39 -3.34
C SER A 192 -13.38 16.28 -2.44
N THR A 193 -12.92 15.04 -2.57
CA THR A 193 -13.45 13.91 -1.81
C THR A 193 -12.84 13.85 -0.40
N GLY A 194 -13.19 14.83 0.44
CA GLY A 194 -12.69 14.94 1.81
C GLY A 194 -13.54 14.19 2.85
N THR A 195 -12.93 13.91 4.01
CA THR A 195 -13.65 13.40 5.19
C THR A 195 -14.38 14.53 5.94
N SER A 196 -15.47 14.22 6.64
CA SER A 196 -16.15 15.16 7.53
C SER A 196 -15.44 15.31 8.90
N ALA A 197 -14.40 14.54 9.17
CA ALA A 197 -13.67 14.57 10.43
C ALA A 197 -12.85 15.85 10.56
N ARG A 198 -13.19 16.68 11.56
CA ARG A 198 -12.49 17.93 11.85
C ARG A 198 -11.18 17.67 12.59
N VAL A 199 -10.21 18.58 12.41
CA VAL A 199 -8.99 18.62 13.21
C VAL A 199 -9.30 19.37 14.50
N VAL A 200 -9.11 18.70 15.64
CA VAL A 200 -9.36 19.27 16.97
C VAL A 200 -8.13 19.01 17.84
N PRO A 201 -7.57 20.00 18.55
CA PRO A 201 -6.49 19.77 19.50
C PRO A 201 -6.89 18.76 20.57
N ALA A 202 -5.98 17.85 20.91
CA ALA A 202 -6.20 16.87 21.95
C ALA A 202 -6.22 17.57 23.34
N PRO A 203 -7.14 17.22 24.25
CA PRO A 203 -7.14 17.79 25.60
C PRO A 203 -5.91 17.35 26.40
N TYR A 204 -5.35 16.20 26.07
CA TYR A 204 -4.12 15.64 26.67
C TYR A 204 -3.16 15.25 25.54
N PRO A 205 -2.40 16.20 24.97
CA PRO A 205 -1.50 15.93 23.85
C PRO A 205 -0.33 15.06 24.29
N ILE A 206 0.00 14.04 23.48
CA ILE A 206 1.20 13.24 23.69
C ILE A 206 2.34 13.89 22.91
N MET A 207 3.31 14.39 23.64
CA MET A 207 4.48 15.07 23.06
C MET A 207 5.52 14.08 22.55
N ARG A 208 6.26 14.49 21.52
CA ARG A 208 7.45 13.81 20.99
C ARG A 208 8.52 14.89 20.76
N PRO A 209 9.80 14.52 20.53
CA PRO A 209 10.87 15.50 20.33
C PRO A 209 10.59 16.52 19.23
N THR A 210 9.88 16.11 18.16
CA THR A 210 9.46 17.04 17.11
C THR A 210 7.96 16.88 16.78
N ALA A 211 7.35 17.96 16.30
CA ALA A 211 5.93 18.00 15.95
C ALA A 211 5.52 16.94 14.92
N HIS A 212 6.39 16.62 13.97
CA HIS A 212 6.14 15.68 12.87
C HIS A 212 6.51 14.23 13.19
N VAL A 213 7.23 13.97 14.29
CA VAL A 213 7.66 12.61 14.65
C VAL A 213 6.68 11.96 15.62
N GLY A 214 5.47 11.68 15.11
CA GLY A 214 4.50 10.85 15.81
C GLY A 214 3.84 11.47 17.04
N SER A 215 3.97 12.79 17.28
CA SER A 215 3.24 13.49 18.34
C SER A 215 1.73 13.38 18.14
N LEU A 216 0.98 13.15 19.22
CA LEU A 216 -0.50 13.06 19.25
C LEU A 216 -1.05 14.40 19.75
N LEU A 217 -1.00 15.42 18.89
CA LEU A 217 -1.43 16.77 19.23
C LEU A 217 -2.90 17.03 18.94
N PHE A 218 -3.52 16.14 18.15
CA PHE A 218 -4.90 16.29 17.67
C PHE A 218 -5.72 15.01 17.91
N ASN A 219 -7.02 15.13 17.70
CA ASN A 219 -7.96 14.01 17.82
C ASN A 219 -7.64 12.86 16.84
N GLY A 220 -7.68 11.66 17.35
CA GLY A 220 -7.44 10.43 16.58
C GLY A 220 -5.95 10.15 16.29
N SER A 221 -5.72 9.25 15.35
CA SER A 221 -4.38 8.75 15.00
C SER A 221 -3.75 9.43 13.77
N GLY A 222 -4.49 10.25 13.02
CA GLY A 222 -3.96 11.01 11.89
C GLY A 222 -2.95 12.06 12.36
N ARG A 223 -1.78 12.09 11.72
CA ARG A 223 -0.68 12.99 12.06
C ARG A 223 -0.57 14.12 11.06
N PRO A 224 -0.09 15.30 11.48
CA PRO A 224 0.36 16.31 10.54
C PRO A 224 1.45 15.75 9.63
N LEU A 225 1.37 16.07 8.35
CA LEU A 225 2.41 15.77 7.38
C LEU A 225 3.54 16.80 7.47
N HIS A 226 4.75 16.34 7.14
CA HIS A 226 5.87 17.21 6.82
C HIS A 226 5.90 17.31 5.30
N LEU A 227 5.66 18.49 4.73
CA LEU A 227 5.45 18.61 3.28
C LEU A 227 6.72 18.35 2.46
N ASP A 228 7.89 18.63 3.03
CA ASP A 228 9.20 18.47 2.38
C ASP A 228 9.85 17.10 2.65
N CYS A 229 9.04 16.13 3.07
CA CYS A 229 9.43 14.74 3.27
C CYS A 229 8.37 13.81 2.63
N PRO A 230 8.70 12.54 2.36
CA PRO A 230 7.68 11.53 2.06
C PRO A 230 6.69 11.36 3.20
N ALA A 231 5.42 11.14 2.89
CA ALA A 231 4.40 10.81 3.88
C ALA A 231 4.76 9.52 4.63
N LYS A 232 4.32 9.40 5.89
CA LYS A 232 4.33 8.09 6.57
C LYS A 232 3.27 7.18 5.96
N THR A 233 3.40 5.87 6.20
CA THR A 233 2.45 4.87 5.72
C THR A 233 1.00 5.30 5.97
N LEU A 234 0.23 5.43 4.90
CA LEU A 234 -1.21 5.69 4.93
C LEU A 234 -1.94 4.41 5.37
N PRO A 235 -2.69 4.43 6.48
CA PRO A 235 -3.38 3.25 6.98
C PRO A 235 -4.73 3.04 6.29
N ALA A 236 -5.21 1.79 6.24
CA ALA A 236 -6.55 1.46 5.73
C ALA A 236 -7.69 2.04 6.59
N SER A 237 -7.40 2.44 7.83
CA SER A 237 -8.36 3.06 8.76
C SER A 237 -8.63 4.55 8.50
N MET A 238 -8.13 5.12 7.41
CA MET A 238 -8.46 6.49 6.97
C MET A 238 -9.96 6.64 6.66
N GLY A 239 -10.37 7.88 6.41
CA GLY A 239 -11.78 8.25 6.19
C GLY A 239 -12.42 8.95 7.40
N GLY A 240 -11.67 9.06 8.50
CA GLY A 240 -12.05 9.73 9.74
C GLY A 240 -10.85 10.40 10.42
N ASN A 241 -10.80 10.30 11.75
CA ASN A 241 -9.74 10.91 12.56
C ASN A 241 -8.36 10.22 12.40
N ALA A 242 -8.28 9.11 11.69
CA ALA A 242 -7.03 8.47 11.32
C ALA A 242 -6.41 9.03 10.02
N THR A 243 -7.15 9.84 9.26
CA THR A 243 -6.64 10.49 8.04
C THR A 243 -5.57 11.52 8.41
N PRO A 244 -4.42 11.55 7.73
CA PRO A 244 -3.37 12.54 7.98
C PRO A 244 -3.87 13.98 7.82
N ILE A 245 -3.16 14.90 8.46
CA ILE A 245 -3.49 16.33 8.51
C ILE A 245 -2.51 17.07 7.62
N ILE A 246 -3.02 18.02 6.85
CA ILE A 246 -2.23 18.96 6.06
C ILE A 246 -2.54 20.39 6.49
N ASP A 247 -1.53 21.23 6.42
CA ASP A 247 -1.63 22.67 6.61
C ASP A 247 -1.74 23.34 5.23
N GLN A 248 -2.89 23.91 4.92
CA GLN A 248 -3.15 24.48 3.59
C GLN A 248 -2.31 25.72 3.31
N GLU A 249 -2.04 26.57 4.32
CA GLU A 249 -1.23 27.75 4.15
C GLU A 249 0.27 27.41 3.95
N GLU A 250 0.74 26.34 4.60
CA GLU A 250 2.08 25.82 4.34
C GLU A 250 2.19 25.29 2.89
N LEU A 251 1.14 24.59 2.42
CA LEU A 251 1.13 24.04 1.06
C LEU A 251 1.05 25.15 0.00
N ASP A 252 0.12 26.10 0.15
CA ASP A 252 -0.19 27.11 -0.87
C ASP A 252 0.82 28.25 -0.88
N HIS A 253 1.36 28.64 0.28
CA HIS A 253 2.12 29.88 0.46
C HIS A 253 3.48 29.70 1.13
N GLY A 254 3.87 28.45 1.49
CA GLY A 254 5.12 28.20 2.21
C GLY A 254 5.16 28.80 3.62
N ALA A 255 3.98 29.02 4.22
CA ALA A 255 3.90 29.54 5.59
C ALA A 255 4.52 28.58 6.61
N GLU A 256 5.01 29.10 7.74
CA GLU A 256 5.46 28.23 8.84
C GLU A 256 4.33 27.28 9.25
N PRO A 257 4.62 25.95 9.37
CA PRO A 257 3.61 24.98 9.75
C PRO A 257 3.02 25.25 11.13
N TRP A 258 1.72 25.45 11.23
CA TRP A 258 1.07 25.75 12.52
C TRP A 258 1.31 24.66 13.58
N VAL A 259 1.50 23.43 13.17
CA VAL A 259 1.81 22.32 14.08
C VAL A 259 3.13 22.54 14.81
N VAL A 260 4.12 23.20 14.19
CA VAL A 260 5.42 23.54 14.80
C VAL A 260 5.23 24.61 15.85
N GLU A 261 4.47 25.66 15.54
CA GLU A 261 4.09 26.71 16.49
C GLU A 261 3.36 26.14 17.71
N TYR A 262 2.33 25.30 17.46
CA TYR A 262 1.56 24.67 18.52
C TYR A 262 2.40 23.73 19.38
N HIS A 263 3.28 22.95 18.78
CA HIS A 263 4.22 22.09 19.51
C HIS A 263 5.15 22.91 20.41
N ARG A 264 5.69 24.02 19.90
CA ARG A 264 6.53 24.96 20.66
C ARG A 264 5.74 25.57 21.85
N HIS A 265 4.50 25.99 21.62
CA HIS A 265 3.61 26.49 22.68
C HIS A 265 3.44 25.46 23.80
N LEU A 266 3.17 24.19 23.47
CA LEU A 266 2.97 23.12 24.45
C LEU A 266 4.27 22.77 25.21
N THR A 267 5.41 22.73 24.53
CA THR A 267 6.72 22.45 25.16
C THR A 267 7.18 23.58 26.09
N SER A 268 6.72 24.81 25.87
CA SER A 268 6.94 25.96 26.76
C SER A 268 5.96 26.01 27.95
N GLY A 269 5.15 24.95 28.17
CA GLY A 269 4.19 24.88 29.29
C GLY A 269 2.84 25.52 28.99
N GLY A 270 2.56 25.88 27.74
CA GLY A 270 1.26 26.38 27.29
C GLY A 270 0.17 25.32 27.40
N LYS A 271 -1.07 25.76 27.66
CA LYS A 271 -2.23 24.85 27.70
C LYS A 271 -2.72 24.49 26.29
N PRO A 272 -3.29 23.29 26.07
CA PRO A 272 -3.88 22.93 24.81
C PRO A 272 -4.92 23.94 24.33
N TYR A 273 -4.85 24.31 23.05
CA TYR A 273 -5.86 25.17 22.44
C TYR A 273 -7.21 24.45 22.32
N LYS A 274 -8.29 25.19 22.40
CA LYS A 274 -9.66 24.66 22.27
C LYS A 274 -10.06 24.38 20.81
N LYS A 275 -9.41 25.06 19.86
CA LYS A 275 -9.73 24.95 18.43
C LYS A 275 -8.44 24.97 17.62
N ALA A 276 -8.40 24.18 16.57
CA ALA A 276 -7.39 24.28 15.51
C ALA A 276 -7.79 25.37 14.50
N PRO A 277 -6.83 26.04 13.84
CA PRO A 277 -7.15 26.98 12.78
C PRO A 277 -7.74 26.26 11.56
N ALA A 278 -8.54 26.99 10.78
CA ALA A 278 -9.22 26.45 9.58
C ALA A 278 -8.25 25.97 8.48
N ARG A 279 -6.98 26.46 8.51
CA ARG A 279 -5.93 26.03 7.59
C ARG A 279 -5.53 24.54 7.76
N LEU A 280 -5.83 23.95 8.93
CA LEU A 280 -5.57 22.53 9.17
C LEU A 280 -6.78 21.71 8.73
N ARG A 281 -6.55 20.82 7.79
CA ARG A 281 -7.54 19.88 7.29
C ARG A 281 -7.00 18.47 7.14
N ARG A 282 -7.87 17.51 6.92
CA ARG A 282 -7.46 16.16 6.58
C ARG A 282 -7.31 16.00 5.08
N LEU A 283 -6.44 15.08 4.65
CA LEU A 283 -6.25 14.76 3.24
C LEU A 283 -7.57 14.32 2.58
N THR A 284 -7.72 14.61 1.31
CA THR A 284 -8.75 14.03 0.45
C THR A 284 -8.39 12.62 0.01
N VAL A 285 -9.31 11.90 -0.62
CA VAL A 285 -9.04 10.59 -1.25
C VAL A 285 -8.02 10.76 -2.37
N GLU A 286 -8.17 11.80 -3.20
CA GLU A 286 -7.30 12.09 -4.33
C GLU A 286 -5.87 12.38 -3.87
N GLU A 287 -5.70 13.16 -2.80
CA GLU A 287 -4.38 13.41 -2.19
C GLU A 287 -3.76 12.12 -1.65
N CYS A 288 -4.55 11.29 -0.96
CA CYS A 288 -4.06 9.99 -0.49
C CYS A 288 -3.69 9.06 -1.66
N ALA A 289 -4.44 9.09 -2.75
CA ALA A 289 -4.19 8.28 -3.95
C ALA A 289 -2.87 8.66 -4.63
N VAL A 290 -2.61 9.95 -4.80
CA VAL A 290 -1.34 10.43 -5.38
C VAL A 290 -0.15 10.12 -4.46
N LEU A 291 -0.32 10.27 -3.14
CA LEU A 291 0.70 9.86 -2.17
C LEU A 291 0.96 8.34 -2.17
N GLN A 292 0.03 7.56 -2.68
CA GLN A 292 0.18 6.11 -2.92
C GLN A 292 0.66 5.79 -4.34
N SER A 293 0.93 6.82 -5.15
CA SER A 293 1.34 6.76 -6.56
C SER A 293 0.29 6.21 -7.54
N PHE A 294 -1.00 6.27 -7.20
CA PHE A 294 -2.04 6.08 -8.20
C PHE A 294 -2.04 7.22 -9.23
N PRO A 295 -2.45 6.97 -10.47
CA PRO A 295 -2.69 8.03 -11.44
C PRO A 295 -3.69 9.07 -10.91
N ALA A 296 -3.54 10.34 -11.30
CA ALA A 296 -4.40 11.42 -10.80
C ALA A 296 -5.87 11.30 -11.25
N ASP A 297 -6.11 10.62 -12.35
CA ASP A 297 -7.43 10.32 -12.93
C ASP A 297 -8.02 8.99 -12.43
N PHE A 298 -7.32 8.27 -11.56
CA PHE A 298 -7.79 6.99 -11.01
C PHE A 298 -8.99 7.20 -10.09
N ARG A 299 -10.10 6.55 -10.38
CA ARG A 299 -11.38 6.75 -9.69
C ARG A 299 -11.72 5.59 -8.77
N PHE A 300 -11.85 5.88 -7.49
CA PHE A 300 -12.26 4.90 -6.49
C PHE A 300 -13.79 4.88 -6.37
N ALA A 301 -14.39 3.69 -6.47
CA ALA A 301 -15.82 3.45 -6.30
C ALA A 301 -16.22 3.35 -4.81
N GLY A 302 -17.51 3.49 -4.56
CA GLY A 302 -18.13 3.31 -3.26
C GLY A 302 -18.13 4.56 -2.37
N PRO A 303 -18.66 4.44 -1.14
CA PRO A 303 -18.70 5.54 -0.19
C PRO A 303 -17.28 5.94 0.26
N ARG A 304 -17.11 7.19 0.67
CA ARG A 304 -15.80 7.78 1.04
C ARG A 304 -14.94 6.89 1.92
N GLY A 305 -15.51 6.27 2.94
CA GLY A 305 -14.76 5.36 3.82
C GLY A 305 -14.19 4.13 3.09
N ALA A 306 -14.91 3.60 2.09
CA ALA A 306 -14.43 2.52 1.24
C ALA A 306 -13.30 3.00 0.32
N GLN A 307 -13.41 4.21 -0.26
CA GLN A 307 -12.37 4.80 -1.10
C GLN A 307 -11.05 4.98 -0.32
N TYR A 308 -11.08 5.56 0.88
CA TYR A 308 -9.90 5.68 1.75
C TYR A 308 -9.30 4.31 2.12
N ARG A 309 -10.16 3.33 2.40
CA ARG A 309 -9.72 1.95 2.74
C ARG A 309 -9.01 1.30 1.56
N GLN A 310 -9.52 1.44 0.35
CA GLN A 310 -8.91 0.94 -0.87
C GLN A 310 -7.52 1.54 -1.08
N VAL A 311 -7.37 2.86 -0.96
CA VAL A 311 -6.06 3.53 -1.04
C VAL A 311 -5.10 3.01 0.02
N GLY A 312 -5.54 2.92 1.28
CA GLY A 312 -4.68 2.51 2.40
C GLY A 312 -4.24 1.04 2.33
N ASN A 313 -5.06 0.16 1.75
CA ASN A 313 -4.73 -1.27 1.56
C ASN A 313 -3.79 -1.49 0.37
N ALA A 314 -3.80 -0.63 -0.64
CA ALA A 314 -3.12 -0.87 -1.89
C ALA A 314 -1.59 -1.00 -1.76
N VAL A 315 -1.03 -1.83 -2.64
CA VAL A 315 0.39 -1.77 -3.00
C VAL A 315 0.60 -0.56 -3.91
N PRO A 316 1.61 0.30 -3.66
CA PRO A 316 1.85 1.44 -4.53
C PRO A 316 2.20 1.02 -5.96
N PRO A 317 1.50 1.52 -7.00
CA PRO A 317 1.73 1.13 -8.38
C PRO A 317 3.18 1.29 -8.88
N ARG A 318 3.88 2.35 -8.48
CA ARG A 318 5.30 2.53 -8.87
C ARG A 318 6.21 1.48 -8.26
N MET A 319 6.00 1.10 -6.99
CA MET A 319 6.76 0.02 -6.36
C MET A 319 6.44 -1.33 -7.02
N SER A 320 5.17 -1.56 -7.32
CA SER A 320 4.73 -2.75 -8.07
C SER A 320 5.37 -2.84 -9.45
N ALA A 321 5.48 -1.73 -10.19
CA ALA A 321 6.13 -1.71 -11.49
C ALA A 321 7.61 -2.10 -11.42
N ALA A 322 8.32 -1.73 -10.36
CA ALA A 322 9.70 -2.17 -10.15
C ALA A 322 9.79 -3.68 -9.89
N VAL A 323 8.87 -4.23 -9.10
CA VAL A 323 8.78 -5.69 -8.88
C VAL A 323 8.44 -6.41 -10.18
N ALA A 324 7.47 -5.91 -10.94
CA ALA A 324 7.05 -6.49 -12.22
C ALA A 324 8.19 -6.52 -13.25
N LYS A 325 8.99 -5.46 -13.35
CA LYS A 325 10.19 -5.45 -14.21
C LYS A 325 11.21 -6.51 -13.81
N SER A 326 11.41 -6.75 -12.50
CA SER A 326 12.31 -7.81 -12.03
C SER A 326 11.77 -9.20 -12.40
N VAL A 327 10.44 -9.41 -12.30
CA VAL A 327 9.77 -10.64 -12.74
C VAL A 327 9.93 -10.83 -14.26
N LEU A 328 9.69 -9.79 -15.05
CA LEU A 328 9.82 -9.83 -16.50
C LEU A 328 11.26 -10.18 -16.93
N ALA A 329 12.26 -9.60 -16.28
CA ALA A 329 13.66 -9.92 -16.53
C ALA A 329 13.99 -11.40 -16.24
N ALA A 330 13.46 -11.96 -15.16
CA ALA A 330 13.64 -13.37 -14.82
C ALA A 330 12.97 -14.31 -15.86
N LEU A 331 11.78 -13.96 -16.34
CA LEU A 331 11.07 -14.72 -17.40
C LEU A 331 11.79 -14.63 -18.75
N GLY A 332 12.35 -13.45 -19.11
CA GLY A 332 13.02 -13.21 -20.38
C GLY A 332 14.44 -13.82 -20.46
N ALA A 333 15.15 -13.92 -19.34
CA ALA A 333 16.49 -14.47 -19.29
C ALA A 333 16.54 -15.92 -19.80
N ARG A 334 15.49 -16.70 -19.63
CA ARG A 334 15.43 -18.09 -20.10
C ARG A 334 15.05 -18.23 -21.58
N GLN A 335 14.29 -17.31 -22.17
CA GLN A 335 14.04 -17.36 -23.62
C GLN A 335 15.35 -17.26 -24.41
N LEU A 336 16.32 -16.51 -23.90
CA LEU A 336 17.66 -16.40 -24.48
C LEU A 336 18.53 -17.63 -24.20
N ALA A 337 18.37 -18.28 -23.04
CA ALA A 337 19.15 -19.48 -22.68
C ALA A 337 18.66 -20.77 -23.38
N VAL A 338 17.39 -20.83 -23.79
CA VAL A 338 16.84 -21.97 -24.55
C VAL A 338 17.07 -21.83 -26.05
N ALA A 339 17.35 -20.61 -26.52
CA ALA A 339 17.65 -20.29 -27.92
C ALA A 339 19.15 -20.34 -28.26
N ALA A 340 20.04 -20.56 -27.28
CA ALA A 340 21.48 -20.73 -27.41
C ALA A 340 21.88 -22.21 -27.18
#